data_1f9d48e4e2b32dddbc9cef477d481fe9
#
_entry.id   1f9d48e4e2b32dddbc9cef477d481fe9
#
_cell.length_a   1.000
_cell.length_b   1.000
_cell.length_c   1.000
_cell.angle_alpha   90.00
_cell.angle_beta   90.00
_cell.angle_gamma   90.00
#
_symmetry.space_group_name_H-M   'P 1'
#
loop_
_entity.id
_entity.type
_entity.pdbx_description
1 polymer ?
#
loop_
_entity_poly.entity_id
_entity_poly.type
_entity_poly.pdbx_seq_one_letter_code
_entity_poly.pdbx_strand_id
1 'polypeptide(L)'
;MNIEKIIEVFLKIVLSLVFFNIIYLPILILNNISAIEILTLMIATIIIEFIIAKIYRLLFKIDKIDRIPRPISSMLFLISILISILITKINISIQTIIVLISLNIILIGLEKILASVNKKLSDILEKLDD
;
A
#
# COMPACT_ATOMS: atom_id res chain seq x y z
N MET A 1 23.12 -0.13 13.72
CA MET A 1 22.02 -0.35 12.76
C MET A 1 22.62 -0.69 11.40
N ASN A 2 22.15 -1.77 10.79
CA ASN A 2 22.67 -2.24 9.53
C ASN A 2 22.23 -1.32 8.37
N ILE A 3 23.15 -1.02 7.44
CA ILE A 3 22.88 -0.20 6.26
C ILE A 3 21.77 -0.82 5.42
N GLU A 4 21.73 -2.14 5.27
CA GLU A 4 20.69 -2.85 4.54
C GLU A 4 19.29 -2.56 5.10
N LYS A 5 19.18 -2.52 6.42
CA LYS A 5 17.92 -2.24 7.09
C LYS A 5 17.45 -0.80 6.83
N ILE A 6 18.40 0.14 6.84
CA ILE A 6 18.11 1.55 6.56
C ILE A 6 17.60 1.70 5.12
N ILE A 7 18.26 1.04 4.16
CA ILE A 7 17.85 1.07 2.75
C ILE A 7 16.46 0.44 2.59
N GLU A 8 16.20 -0.69 3.25
CA GLU A 8 14.89 -1.35 3.20
C GLU A 8 13.78 -0.43 3.69
N VAL A 9 13.98 0.23 4.84
CA VAL A 9 13.00 1.16 5.41
C VAL A 9 12.80 2.35 4.47
N PHE A 10 13.89 2.91 3.92
CA PHE A 10 13.82 4.03 2.99
C PHE A 10 13.01 3.67 1.74
N LEU A 11 13.29 2.50 1.14
CA LEU A 11 12.56 2.03 -0.03
C LEU A 11 11.09 1.83 0.28
N LYS A 12 10.76 1.30 1.45
CA LYS A 12 9.37 1.10 1.86
C LYS A 12 8.64 2.45 1.98
N ILE A 13 9.29 3.45 2.56
CA ILE A 13 8.71 4.80 2.67
C ILE A 13 8.45 5.38 1.28
N VAL A 14 9.43 5.29 0.38
CA VAL A 14 9.30 5.81 -0.98
C VAL A 14 8.16 5.11 -1.73
N LEU A 15 8.08 3.78 -1.64
CA LEU A 15 7.01 3.02 -2.28
C LEU A 15 5.64 3.38 -1.72
N SER A 16 5.53 3.55 -0.41
CA SER A 16 4.27 3.96 0.23
C SER A 16 3.84 5.35 -0.22
N LEU A 17 4.78 6.29 -0.32
CA LEU A 17 4.49 7.64 -0.82
C LEU A 17 4.02 7.62 -2.27
N VAL A 18 4.71 6.86 -3.13
CA VAL A 18 4.34 6.73 -4.54
C VAL A 18 2.94 6.12 -4.66
N PHE A 19 2.68 5.04 -3.95
CA PHE A 19 1.39 4.36 -3.96
C PHE A 19 0.28 5.29 -3.51
N PHE A 20 0.48 6.01 -2.40
CA PHE A 20 -0.50 6.95 -1.88
C PHE A 20 -0.80 8.05 -2.90
N ASN A 21 0.24 8.65 -3.48
CA ASN A 21 0.07 9.76 -4.41
C ASN A 21 -0.63 9.35 -5.70
N ILE A 22 -0.29 8.18 -6.24
CA ILE A 22 -0.87 7.72 -7.50
C ILE A 22 -2.33 7.31 -7.32
N ILE A 23 -2.64 6.61 -6.23
CA ILE A 23 -3.93 5.95 -6.05
C ILE A 23 -4.93 6.83 -5.28
N TYR A 24 -4.49 7.39 -4.16
CA TYR A 24 -5.40 8.08 -3.25
C TYR A 24 -5.45 9.60 -3.43
N LEU A 25 -4.35 10.23 -3.84
CA LEU A 25 -4.29 11.67 -3.96
C LEU A 25 -5.36 12.24 -4.90
N PRO A 26 -5.57 11.71 -6.13
CA PRO A 26 -6.60 12.23 -7.00
C PRO A 26 -8.00 12.18 -6.38
N ILE A 27 -8.31 11.11 -5.67
CA ILE A 27 -9.62 10.92 -5.04
C ILE A 27 -9.81 11.95 -3.91
N LEU A 28 -8.77 12.17 -3.11
CA LEU A 28 -8.82 13.13 -2.00
C LEU A 28 -8.96 14.57 -2.52
N ILE A 29 -8.27 14.91 -3.60
CA ILE A 29 -8.37 16.24 -4.21
C ILE A 29 -9.78 16.49 -4.75
N LEU A 30 -10.38 15.50 -5.40
CA LEU A 30 -11.74 15.60 -5.93
C LEU A 30 -12.79 15.80 -4.83
N ASN A 31 -12.49 15.39 -3.61
CA ASN A 31 -13.38 15.55 -2.45
C ASN A 31 -13.10 16.82 -1.65
N ASN A 32 -12.36 17.78 -2.20
CA ASN A 32 -12.08 19.09 -1.60
C ASN A 32 -11.33 19.02 -0.27
N ILE A 33 -10.47 18.03 -0.12
CA ILE A 33 -9.62 17.92 1.08
C ILE A 33 -8.41 18.85 0.90
N SER A 34 -8.09 19.62 1.94
CA SER A 34 -7.00 20.61 1.87
C SER A 34 -5.64 19.92 1.75
N ALA A 35 -4.66 20.65 1.20
CA ALA A 35 -3.30 20.11 1.04
C ALA A 35 -2.67 19.73 2.39
N ILE A 36 -2.92 20.52 3.44
CA ILE A 36 -2.39 20.23 4.77
C ILE A 36 -3.01 18.95 5.33
N GLU A 37 -4.31 18.75 5.15
CA GLU A 37 -4.99 17.55 5.58
C GLU A 37 -4.48 16.31 4.83
N ILE A 38 -4.24 16.42 3.53
CA ILE A 38 -3.69 15.34 2.72
C ILE A 38 -2.28 14.97 3.20
N LEU A 39 -1.45 15.97 3.47
CA LEU A 39 -0.08 15.74 3.96
C LEU A 39 -0.11 15.07 5.34
N THR A 40 -0.96 15.53 6.25
CA THR A 40 -1.14 14.92 7.57
C THR A 40 -1.57 13.46 7.45
N LEU A 41 -2.54 13.20 6.59
CA LEU A 41 -3.04 11.85 6.34
C LEU A 41 -1.95 10.94 5.77
N MET A 42 -1.15 11.45 4.84
CA MET A 42 -0.05 10.72 4.23
C MET A 42 0.99 10.30 5.27
N ILE A 43 1.42 11.25 6.11
CA ILE A 43 2.42 10.98 7.16
C ILE A 43 1.87 9.98 8.18
N ALA A 44 0.64 10.18 8.64
CA ALA A 44 -0.01 9.29 9.60
C ALA A 44 -0.17 7.88 9.02
N THR A 45 -0.55 7.76 7.75
CA THR A 45 -0.71 6.47 7.08
C THR A 45 0.60 5.69 7.03
N ILE A 46 1.70 6.36 6.69
CA ILE A 46 3.02 5.72 6.63
C ILE A 46 3.44 5.21 8.00
N ILE A 47 3.29 6.03 9.04
CA ILE A 47 3.65 5.65 10.40
C ILE A 47 2.83 4.44 10.87
N ILE A 48 1.52 4.48 10.66
CA ILE A 48 0.61 3.39 11.06
C ILE A 48 0.90 2.12 10.27
N GLU A 49 1.20 2.25 8.97
CA GLU A 49 1.56 1.11 8.14
C GLU A 49 2.79 0.38 8.66
N PHE A 50 3.82 1.13 9.07
CA PHE A 50 5.02 0.51 9.67
C PHE A 50 4.68 -0.25 10.94
N ILE A 51 3.84 0.32 11.79
CA ILE A 51 3.43 -0.32 13.05
C ILE A 51 2.66 -1.60 12.75
N ILE A 52 1.67 -1.54 11.86
CA ILE A 52 0.83 -2.68 11.51
C ILE A 52 1.64 -3.77 10.81
N ALA A 53 2.55 -3.39 9.91
CA ALA A 53 3.41 -4.34 9.23
C ALA A 53 4.34 -5.06 10.22
N LYS A 54 4.85 -4.35 11.21
CA LYS A 54 5.68 -4.95 12.26
C LYS A 54 4.87 -5.96 13.08
N ILE A 55 3.66 -5.61 13.47
CA ILE A 55 2.75 -6.50 14.20
C ILE A 55 2.46 -7.75 13.37
N TYR A 56 2.16 -7.58 12.08
CA TYR A 56 1.90 -8.68 11.17
C TYR A 56 3.11 -9.63 11.08
N ARG A 57 4.31 -9.08 10.93
CA ARG A 57 5.54 -9.88 10.86
C ARG A 57 5.78 -10.66 12.13
N LEU A 58 5.51 -10.07 13.28
CA LEU A 58 5.69 -10.76 14.58
C LEU A 58 4.68 -11.90 14.74
N LEU A 59 3.43 -11.68 14.31
CA LEU A 59 2.38 -12.70 14.41
C LEU A 59 2.63 -13.90 13.50
N PHE A 60 3.12 -13.66 12.28
CA PHE A 60 3.32 -14.70 11.27
C PHE A 60 4.79 -15.10 11.12
N LYS A 61 5.67 -14.64 12.01
CA LYS A 61 7.09 -14.98 12.04
C LYS A 61 7.80 -14.71 10.71
N ILE A 62 7.51 -13.56 10.10
CA ILE A 62 8.15 -13.12 8.86
C ILE A 62 9.34 -12.23 9.21
N ASP A 63 10.51 -12.53 8.65
CA ASP A 63 11.74 -11.82 8.98
C ASP A 63 11.88 -10.45 8.34
N LYS A 64 11.38 -10.30 7.08
CA LYS A 64 11.56 -9.09 6.29
C LYS A 64 10.22 -8.58 5.77
N ILE A 65 10.10 -7.26 5.66
CA ILE A 65 8.90 -6.59 5.15
C ILE A 65 8.58 -7.03 3.71
N ASP A 66 9.60 -7.19 2.88
CA ASP A 66 9.42 -7.57 1.47
C ASP A 66 8.89 -8.99 1.28
N ARG A 67 8.90 -9.82 2.32
CA ARG A 67 8.34 -11.17 2.28
C ARG A 67 6.84 -11.22 2.51
N ILE A 68 6.24 -10.09 2.90
CA ILE A 68 4.79 -9.99 3.03
C ILE A 68 4.19 -10.07 1.61
N PRO A 69 3.23 -10.99 1.36
CA PRO A 69 2.58 -11.05 0.04
C PRO A 69 1.94 -9.72 -0.33
N ARG A 70 2.03 -9.33 -1.60
CA ARG A 70 1.49 -8.06 -2.08
C ARG A 70 0.01 -7.84 -1.77
N PRO A 71 -0.88 -8.83 -1.95
CA PRO A 71 -2.29 -8.63 -1.59
C PRO A 71 -2.46 -8.27 -0.12
N ILE A 72 -1.70 -8.92 0.77
CA ILE A 72 -1.75 -8.64 2.21
C ILE A 72 -1.17 -7.26 2.49
N SER A 73 -0.07 -6.87 1.83
CA SER A 73 0.52 -5.55 1.97
C SER A 73 -0.46 -4.44 1.56
N SER A 74 -1.19 -4.63 0.47
CA SER A 74 -2.22 -3.70 0.01
C SER A 74 -3.36 -3.57 1.02
N MET A 75 -3.79 -4.69 1.61
CA MET A 75 -4.81 -4.68 2.66
C MET A 75 -4.33 -3.96 3.92
N LEU A 76 -3.08 -4.18 4.31
CA LEU A 76 -2.48 -3.48 5.45
C LEU A 76 -2.42 -1.98 5.21
N PHE A 77 -2.11 -1.56 3.99
CA PHE A 77 -2.10 -0.15 3.62
C PHE A 77 -3.50 0.46 3.70
N LEU A 78 -4.52 -0.25 3.22
CA LEU A 78 -5.91 0.19 3.32
C LEU A 78 -6.33 0.36 4.77
N ILE A 79 -6.03 -0.62 5.62
CA ILE A 79 -6.31 -0.54 7.06
C ILE A 79 -5.59 0.66 7.67
N SER A 80 -4.35 0.90 7.28
CA SER A 80 -3.55 2.03 7.76
C SER A 80 -4.20 3.37 7.42
N ILE A 81 -4.66 3.55 6.19
CA ILE A 81 -5.29 4.80 5.78
C ILE A 81 -6.64 5.01 6.49
N LEU A 82 -7.42 3.94 6.71
CA LEU A 82 -8.67 4.04 7.44
C LEU A 82 -8.45 4.42 8.90
N ILE A 83 -7.46 3.81 9.55
CA ILE A 83 -7.09 4.17 10.93
C ILE A 83 -6.59 5.61 10.99
N SER A 84 -5.80 6.04 10.02
CA SER A 84 -5.30 7.42 9.94
C SER A 84 -6.44 8.44 9.84
N ILE A 85 -7.44 8.14 9.03
CA ILE A 85 -8.64 8.99 8.91
C ILE A 85 -9.33 9.13 10.26
N LEU A 86 -9.47 8.02 10.99
CA LEU A 86 -10.11 8.03 12.31
C LEU A 86 -9.30 8.82 13.34
N ILE A 87 -7.98 8.66 13.34
CA ILE A 87 -7.10 9.31 14.31
C ILE A 87 -6.98 10.81 14.04
N THR A 88 -6.80 11.20 12.79
CA THR A 88 -6.64 12.61 12.41
C THR A 88 -7.95 13.38 12.42
N LYS A 89 -9.08 12.67 12.49
CA LYS A 89 -10.43 13.25 12.47
C LYS A 89 -10.68 14.14 11.25
N ILE A 90 -10.02 13.81 10.14
CA ILE A 90 -10.27 14.50 8.88
C ILE A 90 -11.66 14.12 8.39
N ASN A 91 -12.44 15.13 7.99
CA ASN A 91 -13.82 14.92 7.56
C ASN A 91 -13.85 14.40 6.12
N ILE A 92 -13.99 13.09 5.97
CA ILE A 92 -14.07 12.43 4.67
C ILE A 92 -15.44 11.77 4.58
N SER A 93 -16.12 11.95 3.43
CA SER A 93 -17.44 11.37 3.23
C SER A 93 -17.38 9.84 3.16
N ILE A 94 -18.46 9.19 3.57
CA ILE A 94 -18.58 7.73 3.51
C ILE A 94 -18.42 7.24 2.07
N GLN A 95 -18.93 7.99 1.10
CA GLN A 95 -18.79 7.66 -0.32
C GLN A 95 -17.32 7.58 -0.73
N THR A 96 -16.50 8.52 -0.28
CA THR A 96 -15.06 8.52 -0.55
C THR A 96 -14.39 7.30 0.05
N ILE A 97 -14.76 6.92 1.27
CA ILE A 97 -14.23 5.72 1.94
C ILE A 97 -14.58 4.47 1.14
N ILE A 98 -15.82 4.36 0.67
CA ILE A 98 -16.27 3.23 -0.15
C ILE A 98 -15.46 3.16 -1.45
N VAL A 99 -15.20 4.29 -2.08
CA VAL A 99 -14.39 4.35 -3.31
C VAL A 99 -12.97 3.88 -3.03
N LEU A 100 -12.36 4.30 -1.93
CA LEU A 100 -11.01 3.87 -1.55
C LEU A 100 -10.94 2.36 -1.33
N ILE A 101 -11.92 1.80 -0.63
CA ILE A 101 -12.00 0.36 -0.37
C ILE A 101 -12.17 -0.40 -1.69
N SER A 102 -13.09 0.04 -2.54
CA SER A 102 -13.34 -0.59 -3.85
C SER A 102 -12.11 -0.56 -4.74
N LEU A 103 -11.41 0.58 -4.78
CA LEU A 103 -10.18 0.73 -5.56
C LEU A 103 -9.11 -0.24 -5.07
N ASN A 104 -8.96 -0.41 -3.76
CA ASN A 104 -7.99 -1.34 -3.20
C ASN A 104 -8.30 -2.80 -3.58
N ILE A 105 -9.56 -3.19 -3.53
CA ILE A 105 -10.00 -4.53 -3.93
C ILE A 105 -9.69 -4.77 -5.42
N ILE A 106 -9.97 -3.78 -6.27
CA ILE A 106 -9.67 -3.85 -7.71
C ILE A 106 -8.17 -4.00 -7.94
N LEU A 107 -7.35 -3.24 -7.20
CA LEU A 107 -5.89 -3.33 -7.33
C LEU A 107 -5.35 -4.70 -6.94
N ILE A 108 -5.89 -5.29 -5.87
CA ILE A 108 -5.49 -6.64 -5.45
C ILE A 108 -5.82 -7.65 -6.58
N GLY A 109 -6.99 -7.53 -7.17
CA GLY A 109 -7.39 -8.37 -8.31
C GLY A 109 -6.49 -8.19 -9.51
N LEU A 110 -6.15 -6.94 -9.86
CA LEU A 110 -5.26 -6.64 -10.96
C LEU A 110 -3.84 -7.18 -10.72
N GLU A 111 -3.33 -7.09 -9.50
CA GLU A 111 -2.02 -7.65 -9.16
C GLU A 111 -1.98 -9.16 -9.39
N LYS A 112 -3.04 -9.87 -9.02
CA LYS A 112 -3.14 -11.31 -9.26
C LYS A 112 -3.15 -11.64 -10.74
N ILE A 113 -3.90 -10.88 -11.54
CA ILE A 113 -3.97 -11.07 -13.00
C ILE A 113 -2.61 -10.81 -13.63
N LEU A 114 -1.93 -9.73 -13.24
CA LEU A 114 -0.61 -9.38 -13.74
C LEU A 114 0.43 -10.46 -13.40
N ALA A 115 0.39 -10.99 -12.20
CA ALA A 115 1.29 -12.07 -11.79
C ALA A 115 1.08 -13.31 -12.63
N SER A 116 -0.17 -13.67 -12.93
CA SER A 116 -0.52 -14.79 -13.78
C SER A 116 -0.03 -14.60 -15.23
N VAL A 117 -0.22 -13.39 -15.77
CA VAL A 117 0.23 -13.05 -17.13
C VAL A 117 1.76 -13.11 -17.21
N ASN A 118 2.45 -12.56 -16.22
CA ASN A 118 3.92 -12.59 -16.18
C ASN A 118 4.45 -14.02 -16.13
N LYS A 119 3.80 -14.89 -15.38
CA LYS A 119 4.19 -16.30 -15.32
C LYS A 119 4.04 -17.00 -16.68
N LYS A 120 2.92 -16.77 -17.36
CA LYS A 120 2.69 -17.34 -18.69
C LYS A 120 3.70 -16.81 -19.71
N LEU A 121 4.00 -15.53 -19.64
CA LEU A 121 4.98 -14.91 -20.53
C LEU A 121 6.38 -15.49 -20.32
N SER A 122 6.79 -15.69 -19.06
CA SER A 122 8.06 -16.35 -18.72
C SER A 122 8.13 -17.75 -19.30
N ASP A 123 7.06 -18.53 -19.16
CA ASP A 123 7.00 -19.90 -19.69
C ASP A 123 7.15 -19.92 -21.22
N ILE A 124 6.52 -18.98 -21.91
CA ILE A 124 6.62 -18.86 -23.37
C ILE A 124 8.05 -18.51 -23.78
N LEU A 125 8.68 -17.55 -23.08
CA LEU A 125 10.05 -17.14 -23.37
C LEU A 125 11.04 -18.27 -23.15
N GLU A 126 10.87 -19.09 -22.11
CA GLU A 126 11.71 -20.25 -21.88
C GLU A 126 11.59 -21.26 -23.01
N LYS A 127 10.39 -21.50 -23.52
CA LYS A 127 10.17 -22.40 -24.65
C LYS A 127 10.83 -21.91 -25.94
N LEU A 128 10.90 -20.58 -26.12
CA LEU A 128 11.55 -20.00 -27.31
C LEU A 128 13.07 -20.10 -27.25
N ASP A 129 13.65 -20.11 -26.06
CA ASP A 129 15.09 -20.26 -25.89
C ASP A 129 15.59 -21.68 -26.06
N ASP A 130 14.73 -22.67 -25.96
CA ASP A 130 15.02 -24.05 -26.21
C ASP A 130 14.87 -24.36 -27.73
#